data_9d8e72482e926f1f68583c192442d939
#
_entry.id   9d8e72482e926f1f68583c192442d939
#
_cell.length_a   1.000
_cell.length_b   1.000
_cell.length_c   1.000
_cell.angle_alpha   90.00
_cell.angle_beta   90.00
_cell.angle_gamma   90.00
#
_symmetry.space_group_name_H-M   'P 1'
#
loop_
_entity.id
_entity.type
_entity.pdbx_description
1 polymer ?
#
loop_
_entity_poly.entity_id
_entity_poly.type
_entity_poly.pdbx_seq_one_letter_code
_entity_poly.pdbx_strand_id
1 'polypeptide(L)'
;MRRMTVALLAAALVGGLAATAPAQDTIPPGTTITIQNWQKYKNFMSVTFQSMWTSNNPTTRVPPAAVVQVGPTRSYNIGHWYWDATERYSKQVQLVRAADGGYTMRGYVAGQPFPNITASDPLAGYKLMYNTYFQYEPAVVVYDRAQVYDVDRYQNVTFLRALIIGYTLMHIVDPGYPMQVPQANGFYLAHTAEQMEPEQIKYLTALNFTWSDPERFPESYVFVPSLRRTLRLSSNSRCAPFQGQDFDNDDETPVPLPPTWFQAKFLGLHKMLMFIFRNDRASQDASTKRSSYYAPALNLMPKPEVLGPWQMRDLYALQLQRLPQWDRGYCHANRISYLDKETASTAGYDTWDQNNKFWRGMVPFPMPLAKPDGGVFMTGQVWAHDNPDFQNDHQSLLLPPTEGADAVWVNQNTPGKFVNYERYATPAGLQQVLQ
;
A
#
# COMPACT_ATOMS: atom_id res chain seq x y z
N MET A 1 -42.26 -35.49 -69.72
CA MET A 1 -42.53 -34.49 -68.66
C MET A 1 -42.64 -35.25 -67.34
N ARG A 2 -41.57 -35.29 -66.58
CA ARG A 2 -41.56 -35.97 -65.22
C ARG A 2 -41.21 -34.82 -64.24
N ARG A 3 -42.13 -34.56 -63.34
CA ARG A 3 -41.91 -33.62 -62.23
C ARG A 3 -41.15 -34.36 -61.13
N MET A 4 -39.93 -33.87 -60.78
CA MET A 4 -39.23 -34.31 -59.62
C MET A 4 -39.62 -33.44 -58.41
N THR A 5 -40.19 -34.09 -57.42
CA THR A 5 -40.51 -33.46 -56.13
C THR A 5 -39.30 -33.53 -55.27
N VAL A 6 -38.74 -32.36 -54.88
CA VAL A 6 -37.63 -32.27 -53.94
C VAL A 6 -38.21 -32.16 -52.52
N ALA A 7 -37.94 -33.14 -51.68
CA ALA A 7 -38.29 -33.11 -50.27
C ALA A 7 -37.22 -32.37 -49.50
N LEU A 8 -37.56 -31.26 -48.85
CA LEU A 8 -36.72 -30.53 -47.90
C LEU A 8 -36.78 -31.22 -46.54
N LEU A 9 -35.64 -31.79 -46.11
CA LEU A 9 -35.42 -32.20 -44.71
C LEU A 9 -35.03 -30.93 -43.89
N ALA A 10 -35.89 -30.50 -42.99
CA ALA A 10 -35.59 -29.52 -41.99
C ALA A 10 -34.83 -30.19 -40.83
N ALA A 11 -33.50 -29.98 -40.73
CA ALA A 11 -32.74 -30.39 -39.56
C ALA A 11 -32.95 -29.34 -38.45
N ALA A 12 -33.66 -29.72 -37.40
CA ALA A 12 -33.78 -28.90 -36.18
C ALA A 12 -32.46 -28.92 -35.41
N LEU A 13 -31.68 -27.86 -35.51
CA LEU A 13 -30.56 -27.58 -34.59
C LEU A 13 -31.14 -27.22 -33.21
N VAL A 14 -31.12 -28.19 -32.29
CA VAL A 14 -31.29 -27.93 -30.86
C VAL A 14 -30.00 -27.29 -30.38
N GLY A 15 -29.93 -25.95 -30.45
CA GLY A 15 -28.90 -25.18 -29.80
C GLY A 15 -29.07 -25.24 -28.29
N GLY A 16 -28.29 -26.09 -27.62
CA GLY A 16 -28.18 -26.08 -26.18
C GLY A 16 -27.63 -24.71 -25.74
N LEU A 17 -28.48 -23.86 -25.19
CA LEU A 17 -28.08 -22.73 -24.41
C LEU A 17 -27.26 -23.25 -23.23
N ALA A 18 -25.93 -23.21 -23.35
CA ALA A 18 -25.08 -23.36 -22.20
C ALA A 18 -25.46 -22.20 -21.25
N ALA A 19 -26.16 -22.52 -20.17
CA ALA A 19 -26.42 -21.58 -19.11
C ALA A 19 -25.06 -21.10 -18.59
N THR A 20 -24.68 -19.87 -18.91
CA THR A 20 -23.55 -19.21 -18.28
C THR A 20 -23.89 -19.16 -16.79
N ALA A 21 -23.12 -19.88 -15.97
CA ALA A 21 -23.25 -19.76 -14.51
C ALA A 21 -23.21 -18.27 -14.16
N PRO A 22 -24.09 -17.79 -13.27
CA PRO A 22 -24.06 -16.40 -12.85
C PRO A 22 -22.67 -16.06 -12.38
N ALA A 23 -22.15 -14.90 -12.79
CA ALA A 23 -20.86 -14.43 -12.34
C ALA A 23 -20.85 -14.45 -10.81
N GLN A 24 -19.84 -15.10 -10.23
CA GLN A 24 -19.74 -15.26 -8.78
C GLN A 24 -19.48 -13.88 -8.19
N ASP A 25 -20.41 -13.36 -7.40
CA ASP A 25 -20.29 -12.01 -6.82
C ASP A 25 -19.26 -11.91 -5.70
N THR A 26 -18.78 -13.04 -5.18
CA THR A 26 -17.78 -13.13 -4.09
C THR A 26 -17.16 -14.52 -4.07
N ILE A 27 -16.01 -14.65 -3.41
CA ILE A 27 -15.40 -15.97 -3.14
C ILE A 27 -15.86 -16.43 -1.75
N PRO A 28 -16.54 -17.56 -1.62
CA PRO A 28 -17.00 -18.08 -0.33
C PRO A 28 -15.82 -18.42 0.61
N PRO A 29 -15.97 -18.19 1.93
CA PRO A 29 -15.04 -18.74 2.92
C PRO A 29 -14.91 -20.27 2.79
N GLY A 30 -13.69 -20.78 3.01
CA GLY A 30 -13.35 -22.19 2.80
C GLY A 30 -12.86 -22.52 1.39
N THR A 31 -12.95 -21.58 0.44
CA THR A 31 -12.41 -21.76 -0.90
C THR A 31 -10.89 -21.86 -0.86
N THR A 32 -10.35 -22.84 -1.58
CA THR A 32 -8.92 -23.04 -1.80
C THR A 32 -8.55 -22.67 -3.22
N ILE A 33 -7.61 -21.71 -3.38
CA ILE A 33 -7.11 -21.25 -4.68
C ILE A 33 -5.68 -21.75 -4.86
N THR A 34 -5.41 -22.36 -6.01
CA THR A 34 -4.12 -22.95 -6.38
C THR A 34 -3.78 -22.56 -7.82
N ILE A 35 -2.58 -22.93 -8.27
CA ILE A 35 -2.14 -22.73 -9.66
C ILE A 35 -3.10 -23.37 -10.69
N GLN A 36 -3.84 -24.42 -10.32
CA GLN A 36 -4.76 -25.12 -11.21
C GLN A 36 -6.10 -24.40 -11.37
N ASN A 37 -6.51 -23.54 -10.43
CA ASN A 37 -7.86 -22.98 -10.42
C ASN A 37 -7.93 -21.45 -10.25
N TRP A 38 -6.82 -20.74 -10.04
CA TRP A 38 -6.79 -19.30 -9.77
C TRP A 38 -7.50 -18.48 -10.86
N GLN A 39 -7.47 -18.91 -12.10
CA GLN A 39 -8.11 -18.21 -13.23
C GLN A 39 -9.62 -18.02 -13.04
N LYS A 40 -10.28 -18.91 -12.28
CA LYS A 40 -11.71 -18.77 -11.93
C LYS A 40 -11.96 -17.56 -11.05
N TYR A 41 -10.96 -17.11 -10.33
CA TYR A 41 -11.03 -16.05 -9.32
C TYR A 41 -10.27 -14.79 -9.70
N LYS A 42 -9.70 -14.72 -10.91
CA LYS A 42 -8.84 -13.62 -11.35
C LYS A 42 -9.49 -12.24 -11.24
N ASN A 43 -10.81 -12.13 -11.40
CA ASN A 43 -11.54 -10.86 -11.32
C ASN A 43 -11.58 -10.27 -9.89
N PHE A 44 -11.20 -11.05 -8.89
CA PHE A 44 -11.05 -10.63 -7.50
C PHE A 44 -9.59 -10.32 -7.11
N MET A 45 -8.69 -10.24 -8.08
CA MET A 45 -7.25 -10.03 -7.87
C MET A 45 -6.79 -8.76 -8.59
N SER A 46 -5.85 -8.03 -7.99
CA SER A 46 -5.12 -6.95 -8.66
C SER A 46 -4.34 -7.48 -9.87
N VAL A 47 -3.93 -6.60 -10.78
CA VAL A 47 -3.09 -7.01 -11.93
C VAL A 47 -1.75 -7.56 -11.44
N THR A 48 -1.18 -6.97 -10.38
CA THR A 48 0.01 -7.48 -9.71
C THR A 48 -0.16 -8.93 -9.28
N PHE A 49 -1.23 -9.24 -8.53
CA PHE A 49 -1.44 -10.58 -8.03
C PHE A 49 -1.74 -11.59 -9.15
N GLN A 50 -2.47 -11.19 -10.21
CA GLN A 50 -2.64 -12.02 -11.41
C GLN A 50 -1.30 -12.28 -12.11
N SER A 51 -0.43 -11.27 -12.21
CA SER A 51 0.89 -11.39 -12.85
C SER A 51 1.82 -12.33 -12.08
N MET A 52 1.72 -12.35 -10.75
CA MET A 52 2.46 -13.33 -9.92
C MET A 52 2.05 -14.78 -10.23
N TRP A 53 0.80 -15.05 -10.60
CA TRP A 53 0.37 -16.41 -11.03
C TRP A 53 0.87 -16.81 -12.41
N THR A 54 1.22 -15.83 -13.26
CA THR A 54 1.61 -16.06 -14.65
C THR A 54 3.08 -15.81 -14.95
N SER A 55 3.83 -15.22 -14.01
CA SER A 55 5.25 -14.96 -14.18
C SER A 55 6.05 -16.24 -14.46
N ASN A 56 7.01 -16.13 -15.37
CA ASN A 56 7.94 -17.21 -15.68
C ASN A 56 9.16 -17.22 -14.76
N ASN A 57 9.48 -16.10 -14.12
CA ASN A 57 10.62 -16.00 -13.22
C ASN A 57 10.23 -16.42 -11.80
N PRO A 58 11.01 -17.33 -11.15
CA PRO A 58 10.73 -17.78 -9.80
C PRO A 58 10.69 -16.66 -8.76
N THR A 59 11.42 -15.55 -8.98
CA THR A 59 11.47 -14.40 -8.06
C THR A 59 10.12 -13.70 -7.97
N THR A 60 9.41 -13.51 -9.08
CA THR A 60 8.13 -12.80 -9.11
C THR A 60 6.91 -13.73 -9.22
N ARG A 61 7.14 -15.04 -9.27
CA ARG A 61 6.09 -16.03 -9.43
C ARG A 61 5.56 -16.58 -8.11
N VAL A 62 4.24 -16.71 -8.01
CA VAL A 62 3.62 -17.55 -6.97
C VAL A 62 4.17 -18.98 -7.07
N PRO A 63 4.69 -19.56 -5.98
CA PRO A 63 5.21 -20.91 -6.01
C PRO A 63 4.17 -21.93 -6.48
N PRO A 64 4.55 -22.96 -7.25
CA PRO A 64 3.60 -23.97 -7.74
C PRO A 64 2.83 -24.70 -6.63
N ALA A 65 3.44 -24.82 -5.45
CA ALA A 65 2.82 -25.46 -4.27
C ALA A 65 2.02 -24.47 -3.40
N ALA A 66 1.96 -23.19 -3.77
CA ALA A 66 1.24 -22.20 -2.97
C ALA A 66 -0.26 -22.45 -2.96
N VAL A 67 -0.85 -22.26 -1.80
CA VAL A 67 -2.27 -22.40 -1.54
C VAL A 67 -2.77 -21.12 -0.90
N VAL A 68 -3.77 -20.49 -1.53
CA VAL A 68 -4.50 -19.36 -0.96
C VAL A 68 -5.80 -19.87 -0.38
N GLN A 69 -5.96 -19.77 0.94
CA GLN A 69 -7.20 -20.13 1.62
C GLN A 69 -8.02 -18.88 1.90
N VAL A 70 -9.26 -18.88 1.45
CA VAL A 70 -10.21 -17.78 1.69
C VAL A 70 -10.95 -18.04 2.98
N GLY A 71 -10.79 -17.14 3.94
CA GLY A 71 -11.48 -17.16 5.22
C GLY A 71 -12.67 -16.20 5.26
N PRO A 72 -13.35 -16.13 6.41
CA PRO A 72 -14.43 -15.17 6.61
C PRO A 72 -13.89 -13.74 6.60
N THR A 73 -14.64 -12.83 5.99
CA THR A 73 -14.38 -11.38 6.07
C THR A 73 -14.58 -10.91 7.51
N ARG A 74 -13.60 -10.18 8.04
CA ARG A 74 -13.66 -9.58 9.37
C ARG A 74 -13.81 -8.08 9.24
N SER A 75 -14.44 -7.46 10.23
CA SER A 75 -14.57 -6.01 10.35
C SER A 75 -13.46 -5.45 11.22
N TYR A 76 -12.95 -4.28 10.87
CA TYR A 76 -11.87 -3.59 11.57
C TYR A 76 -12.26 -2.14 11.85
N ASN A 77 -12.25 -1.72 13.09
CA ASN A 77 -12.66 -0.39 13.49
C ASN A 77 -11.44 0.51 13.77
N ILE A 78 -11.28 1.58 12.99
CA ILE A 78 -10.22 2.59 13.22
C ILE A 78 -10.36 3.21 14.62
N GLY A 79 -11.59 3.47 15.04
CA GLY A 79 -11.96 4.15 16.27
C GLY A 79 -13.02 5.21 16.00
N HIS A 80 -13.96 5.39 16.95
CA HIS A 80 -15.08 6.32 16.78
C HIS A 80 -14.60 7.77 16.58
N TRP A 81 -13.54 8.19 17.27
CA TRP A 81 -13.00 9.55 17.16
C TRP A 81 -12.61 9.98 15.75
N TYR A 82 -12.16 9.04 14.90
CA TYR A 82 -11.88 9.32 13.49
C TYR A 82 -13.15 9.65 12.72
N TRP A 83 -14.22 8.88 12.97
CA TRP A 83 -15.52 9.10 12.34
C TRP A 83 -16.24 10.31 12.90
N ASP A 84 -16.09 10.60 14.21
CA ASP A 84 -16.60 11.83 14.85
C ASP A 84 -15.94 13.08 14.23
N ALA A 85 -14.64 13.03 14.00
CA ALA A 85 -13.93 14.11 13.30
C ALA A 85 -14.40 14.23 11.85
N THR A 86 -14.61 13.11 11.15
CA THR A 86 -15.15 13.08 9.79
C THR A 86 -16.54 13.75 9.72
N GLU A 87 -17.46 13.38 10.63
CA GLU A 87 -18.78 13.97 10.67
C GLU A 87 -18.74 15.49 10.95
N ARG A 88 -17.86 15.90 11.84
CA ARG A 88 -17.70 17.29 12.26
C ARG A 88 -17.15 18.17 11.16
N TYR A 89 -16.11 17.70 10.44
CA TYR A 89 -15.29 18.57 9.57
C TYR A 89 -15.47 18.34 8.08
N SER A 90 -15.98 17.19 7.61
CA SER A 90 -16.04 16.88 6.18
C SER A 90 -16.95 17.82 5.39
N LYS A 91 -17.99 18.39 6.02
CA LYS A 91 -18.98 19.26 5.34
C LYS A 91 -18.38 20.59 4.86
N GLN A 92 -17.27 21.04 5.45
CA GLN A 92 -16.59 22.28 5.06
C GLN A 92 -15.50 22.06 4.00
N VAL A 93 -15.17 20.80 3.71
CA VAL A 93 -14.10 20.45 2.76
C VAL A 93 -14.61 20.62 1.33
N GLN A 94 -13.84 21.33 0.51
CA GLN A 94 -14.16 21.62 -0.88
C GLN A 94 -13.00 21.30 -1.80
N LEU A 95 -13.30 20.70 -2.96
CA LEU A 95 -12.36 20.62 -4.07
C LEU A 95 -12.43 21.91 -4.89
N VAL A 96 -11.27 22.50 -5.15
CA VAL A 96 -11.12 23.69 -5.98
C VAL A 96 -10.07 23.45 -7.06
N ARG A 97 -10.15 24.17 -8.17
CA ARG A 97 -9.11 24.11 -9.20
C ARG A 97 -7.80 24.67 -8.64
N ALA A 98 -6.72 23.92 -8.81
CA ALA A 98 -5.37 24.37 -8.51
C ALA A 98 -4.79 25.19 -9.68
N ALA A 99 -3.83 26.07 -9.38
CA ALA A 99 -3.20 26.89 -10.42
C ALA A 99 -2.42 26.06 -11.45
N ASP A 100 -1.94 24.87 -11.06
CA ASP A 100 -1.22 23.93 -11.91
C ASP A 100 -2.10 23.04 -12.79
N GLY A 101 -3.43 23.26 -12.77
CA GLY A 101 -4.41 22.62 -13.66
C GLY A 101 -5.12 21.41 -13.06
N GLY A 102 -4.67 20.89 -11.91
CA GLY A 102 -5.34 19.83 -11.18
C GLY A 102 -6.46 20.34 -10.25
N TYR A 103 -6.77 19.54 -9.26
CA TYR A 103 -7.65 19.93 -8.16
C TYR A 103 -6.86 19.93 -6.86
N THR A 104 -7.13 20.90 -6.02
CA THR A 104 -6.67 20.96 -4.64
C THR A 104 -7.84 20.95 -3.67
N MET A 105 -7.55 20.85 -2.40
CA MET A 105 -8.55 20.78 -1.34
C MET A 105 -8.39 21.96 -0.39
N ARG A 106 -9.54 22.51 0.08
CA ARG A 106 -9.58 23.60 1.07
C ARG A 106 -10.55 23.22 2.20
N GLY A 107 -10.32 23.79 3.37
CA GLY A 107 -11.19 23.62 4.54
C GLY A 107 -11.00 22.29 5.30
N TYR A 108 -9.97 21.52 5.00
CA TYR A 108 -9.70 20.30 5.73
C TYR A 108 -9.15 20.57 7.13
N VAL A 109 -9.66 19.83 8.11
CA VAL A 109 -9.24 19.93 9.52
C VAL A 109 -8.77 18.57 10.03
N ALA A 110 -9.60 17.54 9.95
CA ALA A 110 -9.27 16.18 10.41
C ALA A 110 -10.33 15.17 9.96
N GLY A 111 -10.04 13.88 10.09
CA GLY A 111 -10.90 12.77 9.68
C GLY A 111 -10.87 12.54 8.16
N GLN A 112 -11.84 11.82 7.64
CA GLN A 112 -11.93 11.57 6.19
C GLN A 112 -12.51 12.78 5.47
N PRO A 113 -11.80 13.37 4.51
CA PRO A 113 -12.28 14.60 3.82
C PRO A 113 -13.62 14.43 3.13
N PHE A 114 -13.84 13.33 2.42
CA PHE A 114 -15.03 13.06 1.61
C PHE A 114 -15.60 11.67 1.92
N PRO A 115 -16.43 11.50 2.96
CA PRO A 115 -16.90 10.19 3.41
C PRO A 115 -17.86 9.51 2.43
N ASN A 116 -18.55 10.30 1.59
CA ASN A 116 -19.57 9.80 0.67
C ASN A 116 -19.08 9.83 -0.78
N ILE A 117 -18.51 8.70 -1.24
CA ILE A 117 -18.08 8.52 -2.63
C ILE A 117 -19.21 7.83 -3.41
N THR A 118 -19.69 8.47 -4.47
CA THR A 118 -20.71 7.91 -5.37
C THR A 118 -20.19 7.85 -6.80
N ALA A 119 -20.57 6.83 -7.54
CA ALA A 119 -20.15 6.67 -8.93
C ALA A 119 -20.70 7.75 -9.87
N SER A 120 -21.79 8.40 -9.49
CA SER A 120 -22.41 9.50 -10.27
C SER A 120 -21.70 10.85 -10.08
N ASP A 121 -20.82 10.97 -9.08
CA ASP A 121 -20.09 12.21 -8.84
C ASP A 121 -18.91 12.33 -9.83
N PRO A 122 -18.89 13.36 -10.71
CA PRO A 122 -17.80 13.55 -11.67
C PRO A 122 -16.45 13.82 -11.02
N LEU A 123 -16.41 14.21 -9.75
CA LEU A 123 -15.21 14.45 -8.97
C LEU A 123 -14.88 13.31 -8.00
N ALA A 124 -15.59 12.18 -8.08
CA ALA A 124 -15.37 11.03 -7.17
C ALA A 124 -13.90 10.58 -7.11
N GLY A 125 -13.21 10.55 -8.25
CA GLY A 125 -11.79 10.19 -8.30
C GLY A 125 -10.90 11.14 -7.50
N TYR A 126 -11.13 12.45 -7.65
CA TYR A 126 -10.37 13.46 -6.89
C TYR A 126 -10.70 13.42 -5.39
N LYS A 127 -11.97 13.23 -5.04
CA LYS A 127 -12.38 13.06 -3.64
C LYS A 127 -11.71 11.83 -3.01
N LEU A 128 -11.68 10.72 -3.74
CA LEU A 128 -11.03 9.49 -3.30
C LEU A 128 -9.51 9.69 -3.17
N MET A 129 -8.87 10.39 -4.10
CA MET A 129 -7.45 10.72 -4.03
C MET A 129 -7.11 11.51 -2.76
N TYR A 130 -7.94 12.47 -2.37
CA TYR A 130 -7.72 13.24 -1.14
C TYR A 130 -8.07 12.46 0.13
N ASN A 131 -9.04 11.55 0.09
CA ASN A 131 -9.26 10.60 1.18
C ASN A 131 -8.03 9.73 1.42
N THR A 132 -7.33 9.37 0.33
CA THR A 132 -6.09 8.59 0.39
C THR A 132 -4.91 9.43 0.87
N TYR A 133 -4.79 10.67 0.40
CA TYR A 133 -3.73 11.58 0.84
C TYR A 133 -3.80 11.83 2.36
N PHE A 134 -5.01 12.01 2.91
CA PHE A 134 -5.28 12.19 4.33
C PHE A 134 -5.87 10.91 4.98
N GLN A 135 -5.42 9.74 4.50
CA GLN A 135 -5.83 8.49 5.15
C GLN A 135 -5.45 8.51 6.63
N TYR A 136 -6.15 7.70 7.42
CA TYR A 136 -5.84 7.62 8.84
C TYR A 136 -4.42 7.06 9.06
N GLU A 137 -3.62 7.84 9.75
CA GLU A 137 -2.32 7.41 10.30
C GLU A 137 -2.33 7.70 11.81
N PRO A 138 -1.80 6.80 12.67
CA PRO A 138 -1.69 7.06 14.10
C PRO A 138 -0.78 8.27 14.38
N ALA A 139 -0.96 8.89 15.55
CA ALA A 139 -0.06 9.97 15.96
C ALA A 139 1.41 9.54 15.97
N VAL A 140 1.68 8.30 16.39
CA VAL A 140 3.01 7.68 16.33
C VAL A 140 2.85 6.20 15.98
N VAL A 141 3.66 5.72 15.04
CA VAL A 141 3.83 4.29 14.76
C VAL A 141 5.33 3.97 14.63
N VAL A 142 5.75 2.87 15.24
CA VAL A 142 7.15 2.43 15.26
C VAL A 142 7.25 0.97 14.87
N TYR A 143 8.12 0.67 13.93
CA TYR A 143 8.55 -0.67 13.57
C TYR A 143 10.04 -0.79 13.95
N ASP A 144 10.32 -1.32 15.13
CA ASP A 144 11.69 -1.56 15.56
C ASP A 144 12.18 -2.86 14.91
N ARG A 145 13.20 -2.74 14.03
CA ARG A 145 13.77 -3.85 13.28
C ARG A 145 12.86 -4.44 12.20
N ALA A 146 12.17 -3.60 11.44
CA ALA A 146 11.53 -4.01 10.21
C ALA A 146 12.53 -4.73 9.30
N GLN A 147 12.08 -5.74 8.58
CA GLN A 147 12.92 -6.58 7.74
C GLN A 147 12.64 -6.31 6.26
N VAL A 148 13.70 -6.07 5.49
CA VAL A 148 13.61 -5.88 4.04
C VAL A 148 14.43 -6.97 3.36
N TYR A 149 13.84 -7.58 2.36
CA TYR A 149 14.47 -8.58 1.51
C TYR A 149 14.37 -8.09 0.07
N ASP A 150 15.51 -7.82 -0.55
CA ASP A 150 15.59 -7.54 -1.98
C ASP A 150 16.09 -8.79 -2.70
N VAL A 151 15.34 -9.24 -3.68
CA VAL A 151 15.60 -10.50 -4.37
C VAL A 151 15.75 -10.23 -5.86
N ASP A 152 16.91 -10.57 -6.41
CA ASP A 152 17.18 -10.39 -7.83
C ASP A 152 16.61 -11.55 -8.68
N ARG A 153 16.69 -11.41 -10.01
CA ARG A 153 16.24 -12.43 -10.98
C ARG A 153 16.91 -13.78 -10.86
N TYR A 154 18.06 -13.85 -10.20
CA TYR A 154 18.84 -15.06 -9.95
C TYR A 154 18.59 -15.63 -8.56
N GLN A 155 17.66 -15.03 -7.81
CA GLN A 155 17.30 -15.39 -6.45
C GLN A 155 18.41 -15.11 -5.41
N ASN A 156 19.35 -14.22 -5.72
CA ASN A 156 20.22 -13.68 -4.70
C ASN A 156 19.41 -12.73 -3.80
N VAL A 157 19.67 -12.83 -2.52
CA VAL A 157 18.93 -12.11 -1.49
C VAL A 157 19.84 -11.12 -0.78
N THR A 158 19.45 -9.85 -0.81
CA THR A 158 19.99 -8.83 0.08
C THR A 158 19.04 -8.66 1.26
N PHE A 159 19.55 -8.76 2.46
CA PHE A 159 18.78 -8.57 3.68
C PHE A 159 19.16 -7.25 4.34
N LEU A 160 18.14 -6.46 4.67
CA LEU A 160 18.28 -5.21 5.40
C LEU A 160 17.41 -5.26 6.66
N ARG A 161 17.81 -4.51 7.67
CA ARG A 161 17.00 -4.28 8.87
C ARG A 161 16.96 -2.80 9.17
N ALA A 162 15.77 -2.27 9.48
CA ALA A 162 15.59 -0.86 9.73
C ALA A 162 14.68 -0.59 10.94
N LEU A 163 14.97 0.52 11.64
CA LEU A 163 14.01 1.19 12.50
C LEU A 163 13.18 2.13 11.62
N ILE A 164 11.87 1.95 11.62
CA ILE A 164 10.96 2.81 10.87
C ILE A 164 10.01 3.50 11.85
N ILE A 165 9.91 4.83 11.75
CA ILE A 165 9.05 5.64 12.61
C ILE A 165 8.19 6.53 11.73
N GLY A 166 6.88 6.48 11.92
CA GLY A 166 5.91 7.42 11.36
C GLY A 166 5.36 8.33 12.44
N TYR A 167 5.34 9.63 12.17
CA TYR A 167 4.67 10.61 12.99
C TYR A 167 3.61 11.34 12.17
N THR A 168 2.39 11.39 12.69
CA THR A 168 1.39 12.37 12.25
C THR A 168 1.61 13.64 13.04
N LEU A 169 1.93 14.74 12.35
CA LEU A 169 2.30 16.01 12.97
C LEU A 169 1.13 17.01 13.01
N MET A 170 0.19 16.89 12.08
CA MET A 170 -1.03 17.72 11.97
C MET A 170 -2.23 16.81 11.67
N HIS A 171 -3.43 17.34 11.96
CA HIS A 171 -4.70 16.62 11.70
C HIS A 171 -4.90 15.36 12.54
N ILE A 172 -4.21 15.28 13.67
CA ILE A 172 -4.26 14.14 14.60
C ILE A 172 -5.65 14.05 15.22
N VAL A 173 -6.22 12.85 15.23
CA VAL A 173 -7.53 12.57 15.85
C VAL A 173 -7.43 11.60 17.03
N ASP A 174 -6.26 11.02 17.25
CA ASP A 174 -6.06 10.04 18.30
C ASP A 174 -6.24 10.64 19.69
N PRO A 175 -6.98 9.99 20.60
CA PRO A 175 -7.16 10.44 21.98
C PRO A 175 -5.81 10.61 22.70
N GLY A 176 -5.69 11.68 23.48
CA GLY A 176 -4.47 11.98 24.26
C GLY A 176 -3.37 12.70 23.47
N TYR A 177 -3.60 13.01 22.19
CA TYR A 177 -2.69 13.82 21.39
C TYR A 177 -3.31 15.17 21.01
N PRO A 178 -2.51 16.24 20.88
CA PRO A 178 -3.00 17.50 20.31
C PRO A 178 -3.27 17.31 18.81
N MET A 179 -4.24 18.03 18.26
CA MET A 179 -4.53 17.98 16.81
C MET A 179 -3.32 18.36 15.95
N GLN A 180 -2.37 19.08 16.51
CA GLN A 180 -1.10 19.49 15.89
C GLN A 180 -0.01 19.52 16.94
N VAL A 181 1.14 18.90 16.64
CA VAL A 181 2.32 19.02 17.50
C VAL A 181 3.07 20.32 17.26
N PRO A 182 3.78 20.88 18.26
CA PRO A 182 4.52 22.15 18.10
C PRO A 182 5.55 22.12 16.96
N GLN A 183 6.15 20.95 16.69
CA GLN A 183 7.19 20.74 15.68
C GLN A 183 6.65 20.59 14.25
N ALA A 184 5.34 20.62 14.04
CA ALA A 184 4.72 20.30 12.74
C ALA A 184 5.22 21.19 11.58
N ASN A 185 5.43 22.50 11.82
CA ASN A 185 5.97 23.45 10.82
C ASN A 185 5.24 23.40 9.45
N GLY A 186 3.95 23.00 9.46
CA GLY A 186 3.13 22.81 8.25
C GLY A 186 3.23 21.43 7.61
N PHE A 187 4.05 20.53 8.14
CA PHE A 187 4.08 19.13 7.70
C PHE A 187 2.97 18.32 8.35
N TYR A 188 2.33 17.49 7.52
CA TYR A 188 1.30 16.53 7.95
C TYR A 188 1.94 15.27 8.52
N LEU A 189 2.89 14.67 7.78
CA LEU A 189 3.58 13.44 8.15
C LEU A 189 5.09 13.61 8.14
N ALA A 190 5.76 12.89 9.01
CA ALA A 190 7.19 12.66 8.97
C ALA A 190 7.47 11.17 9.09
N HIS A 191 8.15 10.59 8.09
CA HIS A 191 8.55 9.19 8.07
C HIS A 191 10.06 9.08 8.11
N THR A 192 10.59 8.34 9.08
CA THR A 192 12.03 8.12 9.28
C THR A 192 12.33 6.64 9.15
N ALA A 193 13.33 6.31 8.34
CA ALA A 193 13.87 4.96 8.20
C ALA A 193 15.38 4.99 8.49
N GLU A 194 15.79 4.41 9.61
CA GLU A 194 17.20 4.30 10.04
C GLU A 194 17.68 2.87 9.80
N GLN A 195 18.70 2.67 8.97
CA GLN A 195 19.26 1.37 8.67
C GLN A 195 20.04 0.84 9.88
N MET A 196 19.78 -0.42 10.23
CA MET A 196 20.41 -1.11 11.36
C MET A 196 21.36 -2.22 10.90
N GLU A 197 21.06 -2.87 9.80
CA GLU A 197 21.84 -3.93 9.17
C GLU A 197 21.72 -3.82 7.64
N PRO A 198 22.77 -4.20 6.89
CA PRO A 198 24.11 -4.64 7.35
C PRO A 198 24.98 -3.48 7.85
N GLU A 199 26.10 -3.79 8.50
CA GLU A 199 26.99 -2.81 9.13
C GLU A 199 27.50 -1.73 8.17
N GLN A 200 27.63 -2.05 6.87
CA GLN A 200 28.11 -1.12 5.83
C GLN A 200 27.22 0.10 5.62
N ILE A 201 25.92 -0.04 5.88
CA ILE A 201 24.93 1.05 5.72
C ILE A 201 24.26 1.42 7.05
N LYS A 202 24.73 0.87 8.14
CA LYS A 202 24.20 1.16 9.46
C LYS A 202 24.20 2.66 9.73
N TYR A 203 23.09 3.15 10.31
CA TYR A 203 22.82 4.56 10.57
C TYR A 203 22.57 5.43 9.33
N LEU A 204 22.59 4.89 8.10
CA LEU A 204 22.02 5.59 6.96
C LEU A 204 20.55 5.84 7.26
N THR A 205 20.15 7.10 7.33
CA THR A 205 18.79 7.45 7.78
C THR A 205 18.11 8.34 6.76
N ALA A 206 16.97 7.89 6.26
CA ALA A 206 16.07 8.70 5.42
C ALA A 206 15.01 9.37 6.29
N LEU A 207 14.61 10.59 5.94
CA LEU A 207 13.49 11.33 6.53
C LEU A 207 12.68 11.96 5.41
N ASN A 208 11.42 11.59 5.31
CA ASN A 208 10.48 12.10 4.34
C ASN A 208 9.38 12.89 5.03
N PHE A 209 9.12 14.10 4.54
CA PHE A 209 8.02 14.95 5.00
C PHE A 209 6.95 15.06 3.92
N THR A 210 5.70 14.91 4.34
CA THR A 210 4.52 15.24 3.55
C THR A 210 3.89 16.52 4.13
N TRP A 211 3.59 17.49 3.27
CA TRP A 211 2.98 18.74 3.71
C TRP A 211 1.49 18.57 4.01
N SER A 212 0.97 19.38 4.93
CA SER A 212 -0.48 19.56 5.09
C SER A 212 -1.11 20.26 3.87
N ASP A 213 -0.34 21.11 3.20
CA ASP A 213 -0.73 21.73 1.93
C ASP A 213 -0.42 20.76 0.76
N PRO A 214 -1.41 20.18 0.09
CA PRO A 214 -1.20 19.20 -0.97
C PRO A 214 -0.66 19.80 -2.28
N GLU A 215 -0.51 21.12 -2.39
CA GLU A 215 0.12 21.78 -3.53
C GLU A 215 1.65 21.83 -3.39
N ARG A 216 2.19 21.51 -2.21
CA ARG A 216 3.62 21.56 -1.95
C ARG A 216 4.29 20.21 -2.23
N PHE A 217 5.50 20.30 -2.76
CA PHE A 217 6.36 19.12 -2.92
C PHE A 217 6.78 18.55 -1.55
N PRO A 218 6.81 17.23 -1.41
CA PRO A 218 7.38 16.58 -0.24
C PRO A 218 8.86 16.95 -0.11
N GLU A 219 9.36 16.91 1.11
CA GLU A 219 10.77 17.11 1.38
C GLU A 219 11.40 15.81 1.84
N SER A 220 12.52 15.44 1.24
CA SER A 220 13.28 14.25 1.60
C SER A 220 14.70 14.59 1.98
N TYR A 221 15.16 13.99 3.06
CA TYR A 221 16.50 14.15 3.59
C TYR A 221 17.15 12.78 3.81
N VAL A 222 18.46 12.70 3.64
CA VAL A 222 19.22 11.50 3.98
C VAL A 222 20.43 11.89 4.81
N PHE A 223 20.58 11.27 5.96
CA PHE A 223 21.82 11.34 6.73
C PHE A 223 22.77 10.24 6.26
N VAL A 224 23.97 10.64 5.85
CA VAL A 224 25.02 9.73 5.36
C VAL A 224 26.13 9.64 6.41
N PRO A 225 26.27 8.53 7.16
CA PRO A 225 27.20 8.40 8.27
C PRO A 225 28.66 8.65 7.89
N SER A 226 29.10 8.16 6.74
CA SER A 226 30.48 8.34 6.24
C SER A 226 30.82 9.80 5.95
N LEU A 227 29.83 10.61 5.61
CA LEU A 227 29.99 12.06 5.40
C LEU A 227 29.68 12.87 6.65
N ARG A 228 29.08 12.27 7.66
CA ARG A 228 28.54 12.93 8.87
C ARG A 228 27.65 14.12 8.53
N ARG A 229 26.85 14.00 7.47
CA ARG A 229 26.00 15.09 6.95
C ARG A 229 24.63 14.60 6.57
N THR A 230 23.65 15.46 6.82
CA THR A 230 22.30 15.32 6.27
C THR A 230 22.24 16.10 4.95
N LEU A 231 21.81 15.41 3.90
CA LEU A 231 21.63 15.96 2.56
C LEU A 231 20.13 16.08 2.28
N ARG A 232 19.71 17.17 1.65
CA ARG A 232 18.37 17.28 1.10
C ARG A 232 18.37 16.64 -0.30
N LEU A 233 17.44 15.72 -0.54
CA LEU A 233 17.30 15.08 -1.85
C LEU A 233 16.53 15.97 -2.82
N SER A 234 16.87 15.88 -4.09
CA SER A 234 16.17 16.60 -5.14
C SER A 234 14.78 15.97 -5.36
N SER A 235 13.76 16.80 -5.53
CA SER A 235 12.43 16.35 -5.96
C SER A 235 12.42 15.68 -7.33
N ASN A 236 13.44 15.86 -8.17
CA ASN A 236 13.58 15.20 -9.47
C ASN A 236 13.96 13.73 -9.37
N SER A 237 14.37 13.25 -8.19
CA SER A 237 14.79 11.86 -7.97
C SER A 237 13.64 10.93 -7.61
N ARG A 238 12.39 11.33 -7.87
CA ARG A 238 11.19 10.55 -7.43
C ARG A 238 11.09 9.17 -8.04
N CYS A 239 11.58 8.99 -9.26
CA CYS A 239 11.59 7.71 -9.97
C CYS A 239 12.87 6.89 -9.73
N ALA A 240 13.78 7.39 -8.89
CA ALA A 240 14.96 6.62 -8.51
C ALA A 240 14.56 5.53 -7.51
N PRO A 241 15.12 4.31 -7.66
CA PRO A 241 14.90 3.23 -6.69
C PRO A 241 15.25 3.70 -5.27
N PHE A 242 14.36 3.46 -4.33
CA PHE A 242 14.60 3.78 -2.94
C PHE A 242 15.63 2.80 -2.37
N GLN A 243 16.84 3.29 -2.10
CA GLN A 243 17.95 2.47 -1.57
C GLN A 243 18.27 1.19 -2.36
N GLY A 244 17.98 1.17 -3.66
CA GLY A 244 18.20 0.01 -4.51
C GLY A 244 17.03 -0.99 -4.57
N GLN A 245 15.93 -0.69 -3.91
CA GLN A 245 14.73 -1.52 -3.87
C GLN A 245 13.87 -1.37 -5.12
N ASP A 246 12.88 -2.25 -5.30
CA ASP A 246 12.01 -2.27 -6.49
C ASP A 246 10.83 -1.30 -6.42
N PHE A 247 10.93 -0.27 -5.60
CA PHE A 247 9.96 0.82 -5.50
C PHE A 247 10.66 2.17 -5.43
N ASP A 248 9.94 3.21 -5.77
CA ASP A 248 10.41 4.59 -5.72
C ASP A 248 9.65 5.41 -4.66
N ASN A 249 10.00 6.68 -4.52
CA ASN A 249 9.35 7.55 -3.54
C ASN A 249 7.84 7.75 -3.76
N ASP A 250 7.34 7.58 -4.99
CA ASP A 250 5.91 7.68 -5.26
C ASP A 250 5.18 6.36 -4.93
N ASP A 251 5.89 5.25 -4.89
CA ASP A 251 5.36 3.96 -4.45
C ASP A 251 5.20 3.88 -2.93
N GLU A 252 6.06 4.59 -2.18
CA GLU A 252 6.01 4.71 -0.72
C GLU A 252 4.82 5.52 -0.20
N THR A 253 4.21 6.35 -1.05
CA THR A 253 3.11 7.21 -0.65
C THR A 253 1.76 6.65 -1.09
N PRO A 254 0.70 6.85 -0.30
CA PRO A 254 -0.65 6.40 -0.66
C PRO A 254 -1.12 6.92 -2.02
N VAL A 255 -0.73 8.14 -2.35
CA VAL A 255 -0.89 8.74 -3.68
C VAL A 255 0.42 9.41 -4.08
N PRO A 256 0.78 9.40 -5.38
CA PRO A 256 1.94 10.14 -5.86
C PRO A 256 1.81 11.64 -5.58
N LEU A 257 2.93 12.32 -5.32
CA LEU A 257 2.95 13.70 -4.86
C LEU A 257 3.56 14.67 -5.88
N PRO A 258 3.10 15.91 -5.98
CA PRO A 258 1.89 16.44 -5.34
C PRO A 258 0.62 15.97 -6.06
N PRO A 259 -0.48 15.70 -5.33
CA PRO A 259 -1.71 15.16 -5.93
C PRO A 259 -2.33 16.09 -6.97
N THR A 260 -2.11 17.39 -6.91
CA THR A 260 -2.60 18.37 -7.89
C THR A 260 -2.06 18.16 -9.32
N TRP A 261 -1.00 17.39 -9.46
CA TRP A 261 -0.40 17.08 -10.77
C TRP A 261 -1.02 15.88 -11.48
N PHE A 262 -2.05 15.29 -10.88
CA PHE A 262 -2.67 14.08 -11.39
C PHE A 262 -4.14 14.31 -11.81
N GLN A 263 -4.52 13.63 -12.88
CA GLN A 263 -5.90 13.31 -13.17
C GLN A 263 -6.28 12.08 -12.36
N ALA A 264 -7.38 12.18 -11.63
CA ALA A 264 -7.89 11.12 -10.77
C ALA A 264 -9.25 10.64 -11.26
N LYS A 265 -9.37 9.34 -11.56
CA LYS A 265 -10.60 8.72 -12.04
C LYS A 265 -11.05 7.61 -11.09
N PHE A 266 -12.28 7.68 -10.63
CA PHE A 266 -12.91 6.61 -9.88
C PHE A 266 -13.31 5.47 -10.83
N LEU A 267 -12.79 4.27 -10.60
CA LEU A 267 -13.08 3.09 -11.41
C LEU A 267 -14.17 2.19 -10.83
N GLY A 268 -14.65 2.48 -9.62
CA GLY A 268 -15.72 1.73 -8.97
C GLY A 268 -15.33 1.13 -7.62
N LEU A 269 -16.30 0.46 -7.02
CA LEU A 269 -16.15 -0.36 -5.83
C LEU A 269 -16.10 -1.82 -6.26
N HIS A 270 -15.04 -2.52 -5.88
CA HIS A 270 -14.78 -3.89 -6.26
C HIS A 270 -14.63 -4.79 -5.04
N LYS A 271 -15.16 -6.00 -5.12
CA LYS A 271 -14.79 -7.05 -4.16
C LYS A 271 -13.47 -7.65 -4.60
N MET A 272 -12.46 -7.57 -3.73
CA MET A 272 -11.13 -8.07 -4.03
C MET A 272 -10.60 -8.97 -2.91
N LEU A 273 -9.78 -9.93 -3.31
CA LEU A 273 -9.10 -10.83 -2.41
C LEU A 273 -7.88 -10.11 -1.82
N MET A 274 -7.82 -10.02 -0.49
CA MET A 274 -6.75 -9.35 0.23
C MET A 274 -6.24 -10.25 1.33
N PHE A 275 -4.92 -10.32 1.48
CA PHE A 275 -4.30 -10.98 2.61
C PHE A 275 -4.39 -10.07 3.85
N ILE A 276 -4.76 -10.61 4.99
CA ILE A 276 -4.73 -9.89 6.27
C ILE A 276 -4.18 -10.84 7.33
N PHE A 277 -3.07 -10.43 7.95
CA PHE A 277 -2.48 -11.19 9.04
C PHE A 277 -3.46 -11.42 10.18
N ARG A 278 -3.32 -12.53 10.87
CA ARG A 278 -3.88 -12.65 12.21
C ARG A 278 -3.06 -11.82 13.19
N ASN A 279 -3.68 -11.49 14.35
CA ASN A 279 -2.98 -10.88 15.48
C ASN A 279 -2.02 -11.87 16.20
N ASP A 280 -2.03 -13.13 15.81
CA ASP A 280 -1.09 -14.12 16.30
C ASP A 280 0.25 -13.87 15.59
N ARG A 281 1.28 -13.78 16.36
CA ARG A 281 2.65 -13.49 15.96
C ARG A 281 3.06 -14.31 14.74
N ALA A 282 3.75 -13.66 13.83
CA ALA A 282 4.53 -14.38 12.85
C ALA A 282 5.45 -15.38 13.55
N SER A 283 5.42 -16.64 13.16
CA SER A 283 6.35 -17.59 13.70
C SER A 283 7.76 -17.22 13.24
N GLN A 284 8.68 -17.10 14.18
CA GLN A 284 10.09 -16.87 13.89
C GLN A 284 10.76 -18.19 13.55
N ASP A 285 11.63 -18.19 12.56
CA ASP A 285 12.64 -19.21 12.46
C ASP A 285 13.65 -18.97 13.61
N ALA A 286 13.58 -19.80 14.64
CA ALA A 286 14.41 -19.66 15.83
C ALA A 286 15.92 -19.76 15.53
N SER A 287 16.32 -20.36 14.42
CA SER A 287 17.72 -20.56 14.04
C SER A 287 18.32 -19.30 13.39
N THR A 288 17.52 -18.54 12.63
CA THR A 288 18.00 -17.40 11.86
C THR A 288 17.47 -16.06 12.37
N LYS A 289 16.50 -16.06 13.28
CA LYS A 289 15.74 -14.88 13.71
C LYS A 289 15.08 -14.12 12.55
N ARG A 290 14.91 -14.79 11.41
CA ARG A 290 14.23 -14.26 10.23
C ARG A 290 12.77 -14.64 10.28
N SER A 291 11.93 -13.84 9.61
CA SER A 291 10.52 -14.18 9.47
C SER A 291 10.33 -15.52 8.78
N SER A 292 9.47 -16.38 9.30
CA SER A 292 9.05 -17.61 8.63
C SER A 292 8.27 -17.39 7.34
N TYR A 293 7.91 -16.13 7.02
CA TYR A 293 7.36 -15.73 5.74
C TYR A 293 8.36 -15.88 4.62
N TYR A 294 9.62 -15.67 4.97
CA TYR A 294 10.72 -15.82 4.07
C TYR A 294 11.25 -17.26 4.17
N ALA A 295 10.74 -18.13 3.33
CA ALA A 295 11.41 -19.39 3.09
C ALA A 295 12.57 -19.14 2.11
N PRO A 296 13.76 -19.75 2.33
CA PRO A 296 14.90 -19.63 1.41
C PRO A 296 14.59 -20.03 -0.04
N ALA A 297 13.48 -20.71 -0.27
CA ALA A 297 12.97 -21.10 -1.58
C ALA A 297 12.08 -20.03 -2.24
N LEU A 298 12.09 -18.79 -1.74
CA LEU A 298 11.31 -17.66 -2.31
C LEU A 298 9.81 -17.93 -2.41
N ASN A 299 9.28 -18.63 -1.47
CA ASN A 299 7.84 -18.76 -1.27
C ASN A 299 7.32 -17.48 -0.62
N LEU A 300 7.24 -16.43 -1.42
CA LEU A 300 6.80 -15.12 -0.97
C LEU A 300 5.29 -15.06 -0.67
N MET A 301 4.58 -16.15 -0.98
CA MET A 301 3.21 -16.31 -0.50
C MET A 301 3.22 -16.71 0.98
N PRO A 302 2.53 -15.93 1.81
CA PRO A 302 2.34 -16.26 3.21
C PRO A 302 1.78 -17.68 3.36
N LYS A 303 2.33 -18.47 4.25
CA LYS A 303 1.77 -19.78 4.57
C LYS A 303 0.43 -19.59 5.28
N PRO A 304 -0.69 -20.10 4.77
CA PRO A 304 -2.01 -19.87 5.38
C PRO A 304 -2.09 -20.33 6.84
N GLU A 305 -1.35 -21.37 7.19
CA GLU A 305 -1.29 -21.91 8.54
C GLU A 305 -0.67 -20.95 9.55
N VAL A 306 0.24 -20.09 9.10
CA VAL A 306 0.96 -19.14 9.92
C VAL A 306 0.31 -17.77 9.93
N LEU A 307 -0.13 -17.30 8.76
CA LEU A 307 -0.50 -15.91 8.53
C LEU A 307 -2.02 -15.68 8.52
N GLY A 308 -2.79 -16.74 8.61
CA GLY A 308 -4.23 -16.68 8.53
C GLY A 308 -4.76 -16.60 7.10
N PRO A 309 -6.08 -16.68 6.94
CA PRO A 309 -6.71 -16.77 5.63
C PRO A 309 -6.76 -15.41 4.92
N TRP A 310 -6.78 -15.46 3.59
CA TRP A 310 -7.16 -14.33 2.76
C TRP A 310 -8.63 -13.99 2.94
N GLN A 311 -8.98 -12.73 2.76
CA GLN A 311 -10.34 -12.24 2.96
C GLN A 311 -10.83 -11.49 1.72
N MET A 312 -12.14 -11.55 1.49
CA MET A 312 -12.80 -10.69 0.51
C MET A 312 -13.01 -9.32 1.15
N ARG A 313 -12.56 -8.24 0.46
CA ARG A 313 -12.70 -6.86 0.92
C ARG A 313 -13.39 -6.02 -0.15
N ASP A 314 -14.15 -5.01 0.29
CA ASP A 314 -14.70 -3.99 -0.59
C ASP A 314 -13.65 -2.88 -0.78
N LEU A 315 -13.07 -2.79 -1.98
CA LEU A 315 -12.01 -1.84 -2.31
C LEU A 315 -12.48 -0.85 -3.37
N TYR A 316 -12.25 0.43 -3.12
CA TYR A 316 -12.34 1.44 -4.16
C TYR A 316 -11.13 1.34 -5.08
N ALA A 317 -11.35 1.38 -6.40
CA ALA A 317 -10.28 1.48 -7.38
C ALA A 317 -10.16 2.92 -7.89
N LEU A 318 -8.97 3.48 -7.76
CA LEU A 318 -8.60 4.84 -8.12
C LEU A 318 -7.50 4.81 -9.18
N GLN A 319 -7.80 5.31 -10.38
CA GLN A 319 -6.80 5.50 -11.43
C GLN A 319 -6.18 6.89 -11.32
N LEU A 320 -4.85 6.95 -11.36
CA LEU A 320 -4.06 8.16 -11.33
C LEU A 320 -3.16 8.22 -12.57
N GLN A 321 -3.25 9.32 -13.30
CA GLN A 321 -2.40 9.61 -14.45
C GLN A 321 -1.85 11.01 -14.32
N ARG A 322 -0.57 11.21 -14.65
CA ARG A 322 0.04 12.54 -14.61
C ARG A 322 -0.66 13.46 -15.64
N LEU A 323 -0.93 14.70 -15.25
CA LEU A 323 -1.42 15.71 -16.20
C LEU A 323 -0.34 15.97 -17.27
N PRO A 324 -0.71 16.21 -18.54
CA PRO A 324 0.24 16.30 -19.65
C PRO A 324 1.37 17.32 -19.44
N GLN A 325 1.11 18.45 -18.79
CA GLN A 325 2.13 19.46 -18.49
C GLN A 325 3.16 19.01 -17.46
N TRP A 326 2.87 17.96 -16.68
CA TRP A 326 3.73 17.43 -15.63
C TRP A 326 4.28 16.04 -15.94
N ASP A 327 3.92 15.46 -17.08
CA ASP A 327 4.26 14.06 -17.43
C ASP A 327 5.72 13.89 -17.86
N ARG A 328 6.38 14.94 -18.32
CA ARG A 328 7.73 14.85 -18.85
C ARG A 328 8.73 14.36 -17.79
N GLY A 329 9.36 13.21 -18.06
CA GLY A 329 10.35 12.59 -17.20
C GLY A 329 9.80 11.87 -15.97
N TYR A 330 8.47 11.68 -15.91
CA TYR A 330 7.86 10.84 -14.89
C TYR A 330 7.87 9.36 -15.31
N CYS A 331 8.03 8.44 -14.37
CA CYS A 331 8.26 7.02 -14.64
C CYS A 331 6.97 6.22 -14.90
N HIS A 332 5.85 6.64 -14.33
CA HIS A 332 4.58 5.93 -14.43
C HIS A 332 3.62 6.62 -15.39
N ALA A 333 3.18 5.94 -16.45
CA ALA A 333 2.10 6.43 -17.31
C ALA A 333 0.74 6.29 -16.64
N ASN A 334 0.59 5.27 -15.80
CA ASN A 334 -0.67 4.95 -15.14
C ASN A 334 -0.42 4.25 -13.81
N ARG A 335 -1.25 4.54 -12.81
CA ARG A 335 -1.32 3.82 -11.54
C ARG A 335 -2.77 3.56 -11.19
N ILE A 336 -3.09 2.36 -10.73
CA ILE A 336 -4.37 2.03 -10.11
C ILE A 336 -4.10 1.70 -8.66
N SER A 337 -4.61 2.52 -7.75
CA SER A 337 -4.53 2.30 -6.31
C SER A 337 -5.85 1.70 -5.82
N TYR A 338 -5.75 0.73 -4.92
CA TYR A 338 -6.87 0.09 -4.26
C TYR A 338 -6.96 0.55 -2.82
N LEU A 339 -8.16 0.93 -2.38
CA LEU A 339 -8.40 1.55 -1.08
C LEU A 339 -9.48 0.80 -0.34
N ASP A 340 -9.18 0.30 0.83
CA ASP A 340 -10.16 -0.42 1.64
C ASP A 340 -11.25 0.54 2.14
N LYS A 341 -12.51 0.20 1.82
CA LYS A 341 -13.65 1.06 2.13
C LYS A 341 -13.87 1.23 3.64
N GLU A 342 -13.61 0.19 4.42
CA GLU A 342 -13.87 0.20 5.85
C GLU A 342 -12.76 0.90 6.65
N THR A 343 -11.50 0.62 6.28
CA THR A 343 -10.34 1.14 7.02
C THR A 343 -9.79 2.44 6.42
N ALA A 344 -10.34 2.90 5.28
CA ALA A 344 -9.88 4.06 4.53
C ALA A 344 -8.36 4.01 4.22
N SER A 345 -7.83 2.81 4.01
CA SER A 345 -6.41 2.55 3.89
C SER A 345 -6.03 1.99 2.53
N THR A 346 -4.80 2.22 2.09
CA THR A 346 -4.28 1.66 0.85
C THR A 346 -4.19 0.14 0.93
N ALA A 347 -4.80 -0.54 -0.04
CA ALA A 347 -4.87 -2.00 -0.15
C ALA A 347 -4.05 -2.53 -1.34
N GLY A 348 -3.04 -1.78 -1.77
CA GLY A 348 -2.18 -2.11 -2.89
C GLY A 348 -2.33 -1.19 -4.08
N TYR A 349 -1.47 -1.40 -5.07
CA TYR A 349 -1.52 -0.68 -6.35
C TYR A 349 -0.92 -1.51 -7.47
N ASP A 350 -1.27 -1.12 -8.71
CA ASP A 350 -0.68 -1.58 -9.96
C ASP A 350 -0.13 -0.38 -10.73
N THR A 351 1.06 -0.51 -11.34
CA THR A 351 1.69 0.57 -12.12
C THR A 351 2.16 0.12 -13.51
N TRP A 352 2.12 1.06 -14.45
CA TRP A 352 2.55 0.89 -15.83
C TRP A 352 3.63 1.92 -16.17
N ASP A 353 4.62 1.49 -16.93
CA ASP A 353 5.68 2.36 -17.44
C ASP A 353 5.18 3.35 -18.51
N GLN A 354 6.04 4.22 -18.98
CA GLN A 354 5.72 5.24 -19.99
C GLN A 354 5.28 4.66 -21.36
N ASN A 355 5.49 3.37 -21.61
CA ASN A 355 5.01 2.67 -22.79
C ASN A 355 3.67 1.96 -22.53
N ASN A 356 3.02 2.21 -21.39
CA ASN A 356 1.83 1.49 -20.92
C ASN A 356 2.03 -0.03 -20.76
N LYS A 357 3.26 -0.48 -20.61
CA LYS A 357 3.55 -1.87 -20.26
C LYS A 357 3.45 -2.01 -18.75
N PHE A 358 2.73 -3.05 -18.30
CA PHE A 358 2.67 -3.36 -16.87
C PHE A 358 4.08 -3.55 -16.31
N TRP A 359 4.36 -2.90 -15.20
CA TRP A 359 5.71 -2.84 -14.66
C TRP A 359 5.80 -3.54 -13.32
N ARG A 360 5.16 -2.98 -12.32
CA ARG A 360 5.24 -3.45 -10.93
C ARG A 360 3.99 -3.08 -10.15
N GLY A 361 3.90 -3.55 -8.92
CA GLY A 361 2.82 -3.18 -8.05
C GLY A 361 3.12 -3.52 -6.61
N MET A 362 2.12 -3.43 -5.76
CA MET A 362 2.23 -3.75 -4.35
C MET A 362 1.13 -4.71 -3.92
N VAL A 363 1.53 -5.80 -3.28
CA VAL A 363 0.65 -6.70 -2.54
C VAL A 363 0.87 -6.44 -1.05
N PRO A 364 -0.03 -5.77 -0.35
CA PRO A 364 0.15 -5.45 1.06
C PRO A 364 -0.10 -6.68 1.94
N PHE A 365 0.57 -6.70 3.09
CA PHE A 365 0.37 -7.67 4.16
C PHE A 365 -0.08 -6.97 5.45
N PRO A 366 -1.27 -6.37 5.48
CA PRO A 366 -1.73 -5.61 6.62
C PRO A 366 -1.89 -6.50 7.85
N MET A 367 -1.38 -6.02 8.96
CA MET A 367 -1.55 -6.62 10.27
C MET A 367 -2.43 -5.72 11.13
N PRO A 368 -3.59 -6.22 11.60
CA PRO A 368 -4.43 -5.45 12.51
C PRO A 368 -3.76 -5.35 13.87
N LEU A 369 -3.44 -4.14 14.30
CA LEU A 369 -2.91 -3.84 15.62
C LEU A 369 -3.98 -3.14 16.47
N ALA A 370 -4.28 -3.71 17.63
CA ALA A 370 -5.10 -3.03 18.62
C ALA A 370 -4.37 -1.78 19.12
N LYS A 371 -5.09 -0.65 19.17
CA LYS A 371 -4.59 0.59 19.74
C LYS A 371 -5.04 0.71 21.20
N PRO A 372 -4.29 1.46 22.03
CA PRO A 372 -4.64 1.68 23.44
C PRO A 372 -6.04 2.29 23.65
N ASP A 373 -6.48 3.05 22.66
CA ASP A 373 -7.75 3.78 22.64
C ASP A 373 -8.94 2.96 22.12
N GLY A 374 -8.75 1.65 21.90
CA GLY A 374 -9.80 0.72 21.47
C GLY A 374 -10.02 0.64 19.97
N GLY A 375 -9.26 1.39 19.15
CA GLY A 375 -9.29 1.26 17.70
C GLY A 375 -8.33 0.21 17.18
N VAL A 376 -8.33 0.02 15.85
CA VAL A 376 -7.42 -0.87 15.15
C VAL A 376 -6.65 -0.07 14.08
N PHE A 377 -5.34 -0.21 14.07
CA PHE A 377 -4.49 0.26 12.98
C PHE A 377 -4.11 -0.91 12.08
N MET A 378 -4.27 -0.73 10.78
CA MET A 378 -3.87 -1.72 9.78
C MET A 378 -2.48 -1.39 9.27
N THR A 379 -1.47 -2.16 9.68
CA THR A 379 -0.06 -1.83 9.43
C THR A 379 0.40 -1.97 7.98
N GLY A 380 -0.36 -2.49 7.11
CA GLY A 380 0.13 -2.95 5.82
C GLY A 380 0.14 -1.93 4.69
N GLN A 381 -0.12 -0.69 4.99
CA GLN A 381 -0.30 0.30 3.93
C GLN A 381 1.00 0.69 3.24
N VAL A 382 2.08 0.77 4.01
CA VAL A 382 3.40 1.16 3.52
C VAL A 382 4.50 0.24 4.07
N TRP A 383 4.27 -0.44 5.20
CA TRP A 383 5.32 -1.03 6.03
C TRP A 383 5.29 -2.57 6.12
N ALA A 384 4.41 -3.23 5.38
CA ALA A 384 4.43 -4.68 5.21
C ALA A 384 3.81 -5.01 3.85
N HIS A 385 4.65 -5.21 2.87
CA HIS A 385 4.22 -5.43 1.50
C HIS A 385 5.27 -6.17 0.68
N ASP A 386 4.84 -6.63 -0.45
CA ASP A 386 5.63 -7.21 -1.51
C ASP A 386 5.51 -6.33 -2.76
N ASN A 387 6.66 -5.94 -3.33
CA ASN A 387 6.75 -5.15 -4.55
C ASN A 387 7.47 -5.95 -5.64
N PRO A 388 6.76 -6.77 -6.41
CA PRO A 388 7.35 -7.45 -7.55
C PRO A 388 7.50 -6.49 -8.73
N ASP A 389 8.70 -6.45 -9.33
CA ASP A 389 9.01 -5.81 -10.61
C ASP A 389 9.07 -6.88 -11.71
N PHE A 390 8.05 -6.92 -12.56
CA PHE A 390 7.91 -7.93 -13.62
C PHE A 390 8.71 -7.63 -14.88
N GLN A 391 9.31 -6.44 -14.99
CA GLN A 391 10.17 -6.10 -16.12
C GLN A 391 11.64 -6.44 -15.86
N ASN A 392 12.04 -6.36 -14.59
CA ASN A 392 13.39 -6.68 -14.14
C ASN A 392 13.50 -8.06 -13.49
N ASP A 393 12.36 -8.71 -13.21
CA ASP A 393 12.29 -9.97 -12.45
C ASP A 393 12.92 -9.84 -11.05
N HIS A 394 12.68 -8.74 -10.39
CA HIS A 394 13.13 -8.43 -9.04
C HIS A 394 11.94 -8.35 -8.09
N GLN A 395 12.22 -8.35 -6.81
CA GLN A 395 11.20 -8.25 -5.77
C GLN A 395 11.78 -7.66 -4.50
N SER A 396 11.10 -6.66 -3.95
CA SER A 396 11.38 -6.12 -2.63
C SER A 396 10.25 -6.48 -1.67
N LEU A 397 10.61 -7.13 -0.58
CA LEU A 397 9.67 -7.58 0.45
C LEU A 397 9.97 -6.85 1.75
N LEU A 398 9.06 -6.02 2.21
CA LEU A 398 9.11 -5.36 3.51
C LEU A 398 8.18 -6.08 4.48
N LEU A 399 8.73 -6.52 5.60
CA LEU A 399 8.00 -7.26 6.61
C LEU A 399 8.05 -6.55 7.97
N PRO A 400 6.98 -6.67 8.77
CA PRO A 400 7.01 -6.19 10.13
C PRO A 400 8.09 -6.92 10.93
N PRO A 401 8.59 -6.31 12.01
CA PRO A 401 9.55 -6.95 12.89
C PRO A 401 8.97 -8.24 13.47
N THR A 402 9.78 -9.27 13.54
CA THR A 402 9.39 -10.61 13.99
C THR A 402 9.93 -10.96 15.38
N GLU A 403 10.79 -10.11 15.94
CA GLU A 403 11.37 -10.31 17.26
C GLU A 403 10.42 -9.78 18.35
N GLY A 404 9.63 -10.66 18.93
CA GLY A 404 8.75 -10.37 20.06
C GLY A 404 7.45 -9.62 19.69
N ALA A 405 6.49 -9.62 20.64
CA ALA A 405 5.23 -8.92 20.50
C ALA A 405 5.37 -7.39 20.51
N ASP A 406 6.51 -6.90 21.00
CA ASP A 406 6.74 -5.51 21.38
C ASP A 406 7.57 -4.74 20.35
N ALA A 407 7.73 -5.30 19.15
CA ALA A 407 8.53 -4.68 18.09
C ALA A 407 7.74 -3.71 17.19
N VAL A 408 6.41 -3.68 17.32
CA VAL A 408 5.54 -2.68 16.69
C VAL A 408 4.74 -1.97 17.76
N TRP A 409 4.88 -0.65 17.83
CA TRP A 409 4.18 0.19 18.80
C TRP A 409 3.33 1.24 18.11
N VAL A 410 2.20 1.58 18.71
CA VAL A 410 1.26 2.57 18.22
C VAL A 410 0.85 3.48 19.35
N ASN A 411 0.89 4.78 19.12
CA ASN A 411 0.42 5.83 20.04
C ASN A 411 1.01 5.69 21.47
N GLN A 412 0.18 5.68 22.50
CA GLN A 412 0.60 5.66 23.91
C GLN A 412 1.38 4.40 24.31
N ASN A 413 1.32 3.32 23.52
CA ASN A 413 2.14 2.13 23.75
C ASN A 413 3.59 2.31 23.27
N THR A 414 3.90 3.40 22.58
CA THR A 414 5.23 3.67 22.03
C THR A 414 6.22 4.03 23.16
N PRO A 415 7.36 3.33 23.27
CA PRO A 415 8.40 3.69 24.23
C PRO A 415 8.88 5.13 24.06
N GLY A 416 9.07 5.86 25.16
CA GLY A 416 9.39 7.29 25.15
C GLY A 416 10.64 7.65 24.34
N LYS A 417 11.63 6.74 24.22
CA LYS A 417 12.82 6.94 23.38
C LYS A 417 12.49 7.17 21.90
N PHE A 418 11.35 6.65 21.41
CA PHE A 418 10.88 6.84 20.04
C PHE A 418 9.91 7.99 19.88
N VAL A 419 9.42 8.58 20.97
CA VAL A 419 8.57 9.78 20.96
C VAL A 419 9.49 11.01 21.08
N ASN A 420 10.40 11.15 20.14
CA ASN A 420 11.39 12.24 20.11
C ASN A 420 11.40 12.91 18.73
N TYR A 421 10.53 13.89 18.56
CA TYR A 421 10.36 14.61 17.30
C TYR A 421 11.65 15.36 16.89
N GLU A 422 12.41 15.90 17.85
CA GLU A 422 13.68 16.60 17.56
C GLU A 422 14.69 15.68 16.88
N ARG A 423 14.78 14.42 17.37
CA ARG A 423 15.70 13.44 16.80
C ARG A 423 15.22 12.88 15.46
N TYR A 424 13.96 12.43 15.41
CA TYR A 424 13.48 11.60 14.29
C TYR A 424 12.68 12.38 13.25
N ALA A 425 12.21 13.59 13.57
CA ALA A 425 11.42 14.41 12.66
C ALA A 425 12.06 15.77 12.37
N THR A 426 13.41 15.86 12.44
CA THR A 426 14.14 17.04 11.97
C THR A 426 15.40 16.63 11.21
N PRO A 427 15.79 17.37 10.16
CA PRO A 427 17.03 17.08 9.44
C PRO A 427 18.29 17.16 10.31
N ALA A 428 18.29 18.05 11.31
CA ALA A 428 19.40 18.19 12.26
C ALA A 428 19.45 16.99 13.23
N GLY A 429 18.29 16.51 13.66
CA GLY A 429 18.20 15.39 14.61
C GLY A 429 18.73 14.08 14.06
N LEU A 430 18.69 13.86 12.74
CA LEU A 430 19.23 12.65 12.12
C LEU A 430 20.71 12.43 12.41
N GLN A 431 21.46 13.49 12.68
CA GLN A 431 22.89 13.39 13.01
C GLN A 431 23.14 12.87 14.44
N GLN A 432 22.13 12.88 15.31
CA GLN A 432 22.26 12.43 16.70
C GLN A 432 22.47 10.91 16.83
N VAL A 433 22.28 10.16 15.79
CA VAL A 433 22.53 8.71 15.76
C VAL A 433 23.98 8.35 16.05
N LEU A 434 24.93 9.28 15.82
CA LEU A 434 26.35 9.08 16.05
C LEU A 434 26.82 9.60 17.43
N GLN A 435 25.90 10.13 18.25
CA GLN A 435 26.17 10.60 19.60
C GLN A 435 25.66 9.59 20.62
#